data_4deafc9a150d75f6c5ca24bd8a1eea0b
#
_entry.id   4deafc9a150d75f6c5ca24bd8a1eea0b
#
_cell.length_a   1.000
_cell.length_b   1.000
_cell.length_c   1.000
_cell.angle_alpha   90.00
_cell.angle_beta   90.00
_cell.angle_gamma   90.00
#
_symmetry.space_group_name_H-M   'P 1'
#
loop_
_entity.id
_entity.type
_entity.pdbx_description
1 polymer ?
#
loop_
_entity_poly.entity_id
_entity_poly.type
_entity_poly.pdbx_seq_one_letter_code
_entity_poly.pdbx_strand_id
1 'polypeptide(L)'
;MRVSLMNNLSLRNVLNKNVSTTATYDAQMVTAIDDKQIVVRFHLPYSAVNWKAVNYMEVDGAYYYIDSVKHIANGISDVNGSIDLLMTHRDAIKQLTVLAERSTSHGSRFIADPLRAFEAGERVNTLTFPSIDGGESTGAYILSTSQNGYHA
;
A
#
# COMPACT_ATOMS: atom_id res chain seq x y z
N MET A 1 21.35 -3.11 16.53
CA MET A 1 20.40 -2.13 15.96
C MET A 1 19.31 -1.82 16.98
N ARG A 2 18.71 -0.64 16.88
CA ARG A 2 17.63 -0.25 17.80
C ARG A 2 16.28 -0.66 17.22
N VAL A 3 15.45 -1.29 18.02
CA VAL A 3 14.11 -1.76 17.64
C VAL A 3 13.10 -1.20 18.64
N SER A 4 12.10 -0.50 18.13
CA SER A 4 10.99 0.02 18.91
C SER A 4 9.83 -0.96 18.82
N LEU A 5 9.44 -1.53 19.95
CA LEU A 5 8.26 -2.39 20.08
C LEU A 5 7.02 -1.53 20.32
N MET A 6 5.97 -1.80 19.59
CA MET A 6 4.78 -0.96 19.53
C MET A 6 3.49 -1.77 19.61
N ASN A 7 2.43 -1.10 20.02
CA ASN A 7 1.07 -1.59 19.86
C ASN A 7 0.36 -0.80 18.77
N ASN A 8 -0.15 -1.49 17.76
CA ASN A 8 -0.93 -0.93 16.69
C ASN A 8 -2.39 -1.36 16.81
N LEU A 9 -3.28 -0.38 16.96
CA LEU A 9 -4.73 -0.59 17.05
C LEU A 9 -5.46 -0.44 15.72
N SER A 10 -4.73 -0.06 14.66
CA SER A 10 -5.31 0.21 13.34
C SER A 10 -5.34 -1.04 12.48
N LEU A 11 -6.26 -1.08 11.52
CA LEU A 11 -6.31 -2.10 10.50
C LEU A 11 -5.10 -2.02 9.55
N ARG A 12 -4.78 -3.14 8.87
CA ARG A 12 -3.63 -3.22 7.97
C ARG A 12 -3.71 -2.25 6.78
N ASN A 13 -4.90 -1.97 6.28
CA ASN A 13 -5.16 -1.11 5.12
C ASN A 13 -5.24 0.39 5.44
N VAL A 14 -4.96 0.80 6.67
CA VAL A 14 -4.97 2.22 7.07
C VAL A 14 -3.59 2.81 6.93
N LEU A 15 -3.48 3.95 6.22
CA LEU A 15 -2.22 4.66 6.05
C LEU A 15 -1.77 5.38 7.33
N ASN A 16 -2.68 6.08 8.01
CA ASN A 16 -2.40 6.75 9.28
C ASN A 16 -2.73 5.83 10.44
N LYS A 17 -1.76 5.07 10.89
CA LYS A 17 -1.96 4.11 11.97
C LYS A 17 -1.88 4.78 13.35
N ASN A 18 -2.72 4.32 14.25
CA ASN A 18 -2.66 4.68 15.67
C ASN A 18 -1.70 3.70 16.35
N VAL A 19 -0.46 4.12 16.49
CA VAL A 19 0.64 3.31 17.02
C VAL A 19 1.15 3.94 18.31
N SER A 20 1.30 3.14 19.36
CA SER A 20 1.92 3.55 20.62
C SER A 20 3.19 2.76 20.88
N THR A 21 4.30 3.46 21.13
CA THR A 21 5.57 2.81 21.48
C THR A 21 5.48 2.30 22.91
N THR A 22 5.71 1.00 23.08
CA THR A 22 5.72 0.34 24.39
C THR A 22 7.10 0.38 25.01
N ALA A 23 8.13 0.02 24.23
CA ALA A 23 9.52 0.00 24.68
C ALA A 23 10.47 -0.02 23.49
N THR A 24 11.72 0.37 23.73
CA THR A 24 12.79 0.31 22.73
C THR A 24 13.93 -0.52 23.29
N TYR A 25 14.44 -1.45 22.49
CA TYR A 25 15.51 -2.36 22.86
C TYR A 25 16.58 -2.41 21.78
N ASP A 26 17.79 -2.78 22.21
CA ASP A 26 18.84 -3.17 21.27
C ASP A 26 18.63 -4.64 20.88
N ALA A 27 18.66 -4.89 19.59
CA ALA A 27 18.44 -6.20 19.02
C ALA A 27 19.41 -6.50 17.88
N GLN A 28 19.49 -7.76 17.48
CA GLN A 28 20.33 -8.22 16.39
C GLN A 28 19.44 -8.71 15.24
N MET A 29 19.71 -8.28 14.03
CA MET A 29 19.10 -8.88 12.85
C MET A 29 19.73 -10.25 12.62
N VAL A 30 18.91 -11.28 12.55
CA VAL A 30 19.37 -12.66 12.31
C VAL A 30 19.35 -12.97 10.83
N THR A 31 18.27 -12.61 10.16
CA THR A 31 18.08 -12.85 8.74
C THR A 31 17.11 -11.81 8.19
N ALA A 32 17.47 -11.20 7.05
CA ALA A 32 16.51 -10.66 6.13
C ALA A 32 16.11 -11.81 5.20
N ILE A 33 14.96 -12.42 5.45
CA ILE A 33 14.51 -13.59 4.67
C ILE A 33 14.13 -13.16 3.26
N ASP A 34 13.63 -11.96 3.15
CA ASP A 34 13.23 -11.29 1.90
C ASP A 34 13.00 -9.82 2.25
N ASP A 35 12.87 -8.94 1.26
CA ASP A 35 12.51 -7.53 1.48
C ASP A 35 11.18 -7.35 2.24
N LYS A 36 10.41 -8.43 2.39
CA LYS A 36 9.09 -8.45 3.05
C LYS A 36 9.09 -9.00 4.46
N GLN A 37 10.09 -9.76 4.85
CA GLN A 37 10.13 -10.43 6.15
C GLN A 37 11.49 -10.31 6.81
N ILE A 38 11.45 -10.07 8.11
CA ILE A 38 12.67 -9.99 8.92
C ILE A 38 12.56 -10.87 10.16
N VAL A 39 13.70 -11.35 10.63
CA VAL A 39 13.85 -12.03 11.93
C VAL A 39 14.79 -11.21 12.79
N VAL A 40 14.28 -10.76 13.91
CA VAL A 40 15.03 -9.95 14.88
C VAL A 40 15.21 -10.74 16.17
N ARG A 41 16.44 -10.83 16.63
CA ARG A 41 16.81 -11.51 17.89
C ARG A 41 17.00 -10.53 18.99
N PHE A 42 16.25 -10.73 20.07
CA PHE A 42 16.37 -10.00 21.32
C PHE A 42 17.11 -10.84 22.36
N HIS A 43 18.07 -10.24 23.02
CA HIS A 43 18.78 -10.84 24.15
C HIS A 43 18.17 -10.33 25.47
N LEU A 44 16.91 -10.69 25.70
CA LEU A 44 16.12 -10.26 26.85
C LEU A 44 15.35 -11.44 27.44
N PRO A 45 15.17 -11.48 28.77
CA PRO A 45 14.25 -12.43 29.38
C PRO A 45 12.87 -12.29 28.75
N TYR A 46 12.19 -13.39 28.45
CA TYR A 46 10.85 -13.35 27.86
C TYR A 46 9.86 -12.51 28.67
N SER A 47 10.02 -12.51 30.00
CA SER A 47 9.22 -11.72 30.92
C SER A 47 9.48 -10.21 30.89
N ALA A 48 10.59 -9.77 30.27
CA ALA A 48 10.90 -8.34 30.17
C ALA A 48 9.99 -7.59 29.21
N VAL A 49 9.32 -8.31 28.30
CA VAL A 49 8.41 -7.74 27.31
C VAL A 49 7.04 -8.38 27.45
N ASN A 50 6.01 -7.57 27.52
CA ASN A 50 4.64 -8.07 27.40
C ASN A 50 4.28 -8.33 25.94
N TRP A 51 4.67 -9.49 25.44
CA TRP A 51 4.48 -9.89 24.04
C TRP A 51 3.00 -9.95 23.61
N LYS A 52 2.07 -10.05 24.55
CA LYS A 52 0.64 -10.02 24.25
C LYS A 52 0.14 -8.60 23.91
N ALA A 53 0.82 -7.58 24.38
CA ALA A 53 0.47 -6.19 24.15
C ALA A 53 1.24 -5.57 22.96
N VAL A 54 2.16 -6.32 22.37
CA VAL A 54 3.02 -5.84 21.28
C VAL A 54 2.70 -6.62 20.02
N ASN A 55 2.25 -5.94 18.99
CA ASN A 55 1.91 -6.53 17.70
C ASN A 55 2.61 -5.86 16.52
N TYR A 56 3.49 -4.89 16.81
CA TYR A 56 4.12 -4.06 15.80
C TYR A 56 5.53 -3.67 16.22
N MET A 57 6.43 -3.47 15.27
CA MET A 57 7.79 -3.01 15.55
C MET A 57 8.31 -2.09 14.46
N GLU A 58 9.20 -1.20 14.85
CA GLU A 58 9.99 -0.34 13.97
C GLU A 58 11.45 -0.76 14.04
N VAL A 59 12.07 -0.91 12.89
CA VAL A 59 13.47 -1.28 12.72
C VAL A 59 14.09 -0.38 11.67
N ASP A 60 15.02 0.47 12.08
CA ASP A 60 15.76 1.38 11.18
C ASP A 60 14.84 2.20 10.26
N GLY A 61 13.70 2.68 10.77
CA GLY A 61 12.72 3.49 10.03
C GLY A 61 11.72 2.69 9.18
N ALA A 62 11.86 1.38 9.11
CA ALA A 62 10.87 0.50 8.49
C ALA A 62 9.95 -0.12 9.54
N TYR A 63 8.69 -0.30 9.18
CA TYR A 63 7.64 -0.78 10.06
C TYR A 63 7.24 -2.21 9.71
N TYR A 64 7.05 -3.04 10.75
CA TYR A 64 6.74 -4.47 10.60
C TYR A 64 5.62 -4.89 11.54
N TYR A 65 4.73 -5.74 11.05
CA TYR A 65 3.79 -6.49 11.90
C TYR A 65 4.53 -7.65 12.53
N ILE A 66 4.30 -7.90 13.80
CA ILE A 66 4.84 -9.08 14.49
C ILE A 66 3.94 -10.27 14.17
N ASP A 67 4.47 -11.22 13.43
CA ASP A 67 3.74 -12.44 13.03
C ASP A 67 3.89 -13.54 14.08
N SER A 68 5.10 -13.70 14.62
CA SER A 68 5.35 -14.68 15.66
C SER A 68 6.55 -14.31 16.53
N VAL A 69 6.50 -14.76 17.79
CA VAL A 69 7.59 -14.63 18.75
C VAL A 69 7.99 -16.04 19.20
N LYS A 70 9.23 -16.41 18.94
CA LYS A 70 9.78 -17.70 19.32
C LYS A 70 10.81 -17.52 20.44
N HIS A 71 10.51 -18.06 21.60
CA HIS A 71 11.48 -18.14 22.68
C HIS A 71 12.42 -19.33 22.48
N ILE A 72 13.72 -19.09 22.42
CA ILE A 72 14.71 -20.14 22.11
C ILE A 72 15.24 -20.75 23.41
N ALA A 73 15.89 -19.98 24.23
CA ALA A 73 16.36 -20.35 25.58
C ALA A 73 17.08 -19.15 26.24
N ASN A 74 17.25 -19.17 27.58
CA ASN A 74 18.18 -18.31 28.32
C ASN A 74 18.10 -16.82 27.99
N GLY A 75 16.89 -16.27 27.83
CA GLY A 75 16.72 -14.86 27.55
C GLY A 75 16.94 -14.49 26.09
N ILE A 76 16.82 -15.43 25.17
CA ILE A 76 16.87 -15.15 23.71
C ILE A 76 15.48 -15.38 23.13
N SER A 77 14.99 -14.36 22.44
CA SER A 77 13.72 -14.41 21.72
C SER A 77 13.89 -13.95 20.27
N ASP A 78 13.44 -14.75 19.33
CA ASP A 78 13.37 -14.38 17.91
C ASP A 78 11.96 -13.91 17.59
N VAL A 79 11.88 -12.76 16.96
CA VAL A 79 10.64 -12.12 16.53
C VAL A 79 10.63 -12.09 15.01
N ASN A 80 9.63 -12.74 14.42
CA ASN A 80 9.39 -12.68 12.99
C ASN A 80 8.41 -11.55 12.70
N GLY A 81 8.75 -10.73 11.72
CA GLY A 81 7.89 -9.64 11.28
C GLY A 81 7.74 -9.57 9.78
N SER A 82 6.56 -9.19 9.34
CA SER A 82 6.23 -8.86 7.95
C SER A 82 6.14 -7.34 7.77
N ILE A 83 6.72 -6.84 6.68
CA ILE A 83 6.77 -5.40 6.43
C ILE A 83 5.39 -4.77 6.26
N ASP A 84 5.20 -3.59 6.84
CA ASP A 84 4.09 -2.71 6.56
C ASP A 84 4.51 -1.63 5.56
N LEU A 85 4.29 -1.91 4.29
CA LEU A 85 4.65 -0.99 3.21
C LEU A 85 3.91 0.35 3.30
N LEU A 86 2.64 0.34 3.76
CA LEU A 86 1.86 1.58 3.87
C LEU A 86 2.44 2.54 4.91
N MET A 87 2.83 2.02 6.06
CA MET A 87 3.40 2.84 7.12
C MET A 87 4.85 3.21 6.83
N THR A 88 5.64 2.29 6.29
CA THR A 88 7.05 2.52 5.92
C THR A 88 7.18 3.61 4.86
N HIS A 89 6.29 3.62 3.85
CA HIS A 89 6.31 4.60 2.78
C HIS A 89 5.24 5.69 2.91
N ARG A 90 4.68 5.86 4.11
CA ARG A 90 3.56 6.76 4.38
C ARG A 90 3.78 8.17 3.85
N ASP A 91 4.93 8.75 4.12
CA ASP A 91 5.20 10.14 3.77
C ASP A 91 5.45 10.31 2.26
N ALA A 92 6.07 9.32 1.63
CA ALA A 92 6.19 9.27 0.17
C ALA A 92 4.81 9.11 -0.51
N ILE A 93 3.95 8.23 0.03
CA ILE A 93 2.59 8.04 -0.48
C ILE A 93 1.76 9.33 -0.37
N LYS A 94 1.90 10.08 0.74
CA LYS A 94 1.19 11.35 0.93
C LYS A 94 1.64 12.46 -0.03
N GLN A 95 2.85 12.37 -0.54
CA GLN A 95 3.40 13.34 -1.50
C GLN A 95 3.03 13.00 -2.95
N LEU A 96 2.52 11.78 -3.22
CA LEU A 96 2.10 11.41 -4.55
C LEU A 96 0.87 12.21 -4.97
N THR A 97 0.95 12.82 -6.14
CA THR A 97 -0.24 13.40 -6.79
C THR A 97 -1.03 12.26 -7.43
N VAL A 98 -2.18 11.98 -6.86
CA VAL A 98 -3.06 10.91 -7.35
C VAL A 98 -4.32 11.53 -7.94
N LEU A 99 -4.66 11.15 -9.15
CA LEU A 99 -5.97 11.40 -9.73
C LEU A 99 -6.93 10.36 -9.15
N ALA A 100 -7.85 10.78 -8.29
CA ALA A 100 -8.88 9.91 -7.74
C ALA A 100 -10.22 10.25 -8.39
N GLU A 101 -10.80 9.31 -9.11
CA GLU A 101 -12.11 9.44 -9.71
C GLU A 101 -13.11 8.53 -8.98
N ARG A 102 -14.29 9.02 -8.75
CA ARG A 102 -15.36 8.29 -8.10
C ARG A 102 -16.51 8.08 -9.09
N SER A 103 -16.76 6.84 -9.44
CA SER A 103 -17.96 6.50 -10.20
C SER A 103 -19.17 6.40 -9.26
N THR A 104 -20.27 7.03 -9.63
CA THR A 104 -21.54 6.95 -8.88
C THR A 104 -22.38 5.72 -9.25
N SER A 105 -22.02 5.01 -10.33
CA SER A 105 -22.72 3.81 -10.77
C SER A 105 -21.74 2.67 -11.05
N HIS A 106 -22.07 1.49 -10.52
CA HIS A 106 -21.34 0.25 -10.82
C HIS A 106 -21.47 -0.06 -12.33
N GLY A 107 -20.33 -0.19 -13.00
CA GLY A 107 -20.29 -0.56 -14.41
C GLY A 107 -20.44 0.61 -15.41
N SER A 108 -20.48 1.86 -14.94
CA SER A 108 -20.39 3.00 -15.85
C SER A 108 -18.99 3.06 -16.47
N ARG A 109 -18.94 3.06 -17.80
CA ARG A 109 -17.70 3.29 -18.57
C ARG A 109 -17.27 4.76 -18.54
N PHE A 110 -18.12 5.64 -18.04
CA PHE A 110 -17.89 7.08 -17.95
C PHE A 110 -17.83 7.45 -16.50
N ILE A 111 -16.73 8.06 -16.09
CA ILE A 111 -16.56 8.61 -14.76
C ILE A 111 -16.98 10.08 -14.87
N ALA A 112 -18.15 10.39 -14.33
CA ALA A 112 -18.62 11.77 -14.23
C ALA A 112 -18.39 12.25 -12.80
N ASP A 113 -17.33 13.02 -12.59
CA ASP A 113 -17.11 13.72 -11.33
C ASP A 113 -17.41 15.22 -11.52
N PRO A 114 -18.56 15.71 -11.04
CA PRO A 114 -18.94 17.12 -11.21
C PRO A 114 -18.02 18.10 -10.47
N LEU A 115 -17.21 17.60 -9.52
CA LEU A 115 -16.24 18.42 -8.78
C LEU A 115 -14.87 18.50 -9.49
N ARG A 116 -14.65 17.66 -10.50
CA ARG A 116 -13.42 17.61 -11.30
C ARG A 116 -13.78 17.52 -12.78
N ALA A 117 -14.44 18.57 -13.28
CA ALA A 117 -14.64 18.73 -14.71
C ALA A 117 -13.26 19.05 -15.33
N PHE A 118 -12.59 18.02 -15.86
CA PHE A 118 -11.53 18.27 -16.81
C PHE A 118 -12.19 18.72 -18.11
N GLU A 119 -11.74 19.81 -18.71
CA GLU A 119 -12.05 20.09 -20.10
C GLU A 119 -11.47 18.97 -20.97
N ALA A 120 -12.21 17.89 -21.06
CA ALA A 120 -11.92 16.86 -22.03
C ALA A 120 -12.32 17.41 -23.39
N GLY A 121 -11.34 17.86 -24.16
CA GLY A 121 -11.54 18.11 -25.56
C GLY A 121 -11.86 16.78 -26.24
N GLU A 122 -13.13 16.43 -26.30
CA GLU A 122 -13.57 15.23 -27.01
C GLU A 122 -13.41 15.46 -28.51
N ARG A 123 -12.42 14.78 -29.10
CA ARG A 123 -12.24 14.75 -30.54
C ARG A 123 -12.81 13.45 -31.07
N VAL A 124 -14.06 13.48 -31.47
CA VAL A 124 -14.70 12.34 -32.12
C VAL A 124 -14.31 12.33 -33.59
N ASN A 125 -13.45 11.40 -34.00
CA ASN A 125 -13.20 11.13 -35.40
C ASN A 125 -14.08 9.93 -35.82
N THR A 126 -15.10 10.19 -36.63
CA THR A 126 -15.92 9.13 -37.20
C THR A 126 -15.28 8.65 -38.50
N LEU A 127 -14.76 7.44 -38.47
CA LEU A 127 -14.28 6.74 -39.67
C LEU A 127 -15.41 5.88 -40.23
N THR A 128 -15.92 6.23 -41.40
CA THR A 128 -16.92 5.40 -42.06
C THR A 128 -16.17 4.44 -43.03
N PHE A 129 -16.24 3.17 -42.71
CA PHE A 129 -15.68 2.15 -43.60
C PHE A 129 -16.78 1.72 -44.62
N PRO A 130 -16.49 1.71 -45.93
CA PRO A 130 -17.42 1.14 -46.87
C PRO A 130 -17.57 -0.36 -46.57
N SER A 131 -18.79 -0.82 -46.52
CA SER A 131 -19.10 -2.24 -46.29
C SER A 131 -18.50 -3.07 -47.43
N ILE A 132 -17.66 -4.03 -47.10
CA ILE A 132 -17.01 -4.90 -48.08
C ILE A 132 -17.96 -5.95 -48.65
N ASP A 133 -19.04 -6.24 -47.95
CA ASP A 133 -20.05 -7.21 -48.37
C ASP A 133 -21.43 -6.58 -48.26
N GLY A 134 -22.00 -6.10 -49.31
CA GLY A 134 -23.36 -5.55 -49.46
C GLY A 134 -24.47 -5.95 -48.45
N GLY A 135 -24.09 -6.29 -47.23
CA GLY A 135 -24.93 -6.56 -46.07
C GLY A 135 -24.95 -5.35 -45.15
N GLU A 136 -26.13 -4.93 -44.75
CA GLU A 136 -26.35 -3.89 -43.72
C GLU A 136 -25.74 -4.32 -42.39
N SER A 137 -24.46 -4.00 -42.12
CA SER A 137 -23.92 -4.09 -40.78
C SER A 137 -23.85 -2.69 -40.16
N THR A 138 -24.82 -2.36 -39.33
CA THR A 138 -24.81 -1.19 -38.47
C THR A 138 -23.88 -1.42 -37.28
N GLY A 139 -22.59 -1.44 -37.53
CA GLY A 139 -21.57 -1.46 -36.47
C GLY A 139 -20.90 -0.10 -36.39
N ALA A 140 -21.17 0.67 -35.38
CA ALA A 140 -20.40 1.88 -35.09
C ALA A 140 -19.27 1.55 -34.12
N TYR A 141 -18.05 1.79 -34.54
CA TYR A 141 -16.87 1.71 -33.65
C TYR A 141 -16.48 3.13 -33.25
N ILE A 142 -16.51 3.39 -31.95
CA ILE A 142 -16.06 4.66 -31.38
C ILE A 142 -14.66 4.43 -30.81
N LEU A 143 -13.64 5.05 -31.43
CA LEU A 143 -12.29 5.08 -30.90
C LEU A 143 -12.08 6.43 -30.21
N SER A 144 -12.04 6.46 -28.89
CA SER A 144 -11.68 7.66 -28.12
C SER A 144 -10.23 7.60 -27.70
N THR A 145 -9.41 8.56 -28.11
CA THR A 145 -8.07 8.75 -27.60
C THR A 145 -8.04 10.01 -26.74
N SER A 146 -7.70 9.87 -25.47
CA SER A 146 -7.41 11.02 -24.61
C SER A 146 -5.94 11.39 -24.77
N GLN A 147 -5.67 12.56 -25.28
CA GLN A 147 -4.31 13.09 -25.38
C GLN A 147 -4.08 14.04 -24.20
N ASN A 148 -3.25 13.63 -23.26
CA ASN A 148 -2.74 14.52 -22.21
C ASN A 148 -1.79 15.52 -22.88
N GLY A 149 -2.24 16.74 -23.12
CA GLY A 149 -1.40 17.84 -23.53
C GLY A 149 -0.58 18.32 -22.36
N TYR A 150 0.70 17.99 -22.31
CA TYR A 150 1.66 18.76 -21.54
C TYR A 150 1.88 20.08 -22.29
N HIS A 151 1.41 21.17 -21.72
CA HIS A 151 1.91 22.50 -22.08
C HIS A 151 3.07 22.82 -21.15
N ALA A 152 4.24 23.01 -21.76
CA ALA A 152 5.44 23.55 -21.13
C ALA A 152 5.22 25.02 -20.71
#